data_1655e64339ddbaed526173d4494c1c94
#
_entry.id   1655e64339ddbaed526173d4494c1c94
#
_cell.length_a   1.000
_cell.length_b   1.000
_cell.length_c   1.000
_cell.angle_alpha   90.00
_cell.angle_beta   90.00
_cell.angle_gamma   90.00
#
_symmetry.space_group_name_H-M   'P 1'
#
loop_
_entity.id
_entity.type
_entity.pdbx_description
1 polymer ?
#
loop_
_entity_poly.entity_id
_entity_poly.type
_entity_poly.pdbx_seq_one_letter_code
_entity_poly.pdbx_strand_id
1 'polypeptide(L)'
;MLEDLEELVGCESFSADHEAVARSAAVVADQGFRRLGARPETIVIDGVTHLRWTFGTPRVLILGHHDTVWPIGTLERIPWSLTDGIARGPGVFDMKAGLVQAFHALAALPSPDGVCVLVTGDEEVGSPSSRALIEETARECAAAFVLEASADGGALKTARKGISIYELVVHGRASHAGLEPEKGANAGIELAHQILAINGIAGRVNGRPPGVTAAADGARAAGTPPGSLGPATVTPTALFGGTTVNTVPALAHVSVDVRVPTLAAQERVDELMRALSPRLAGTRLEVNGGPNRPPLEEASSAALFAVAQRIAADLGLAPLTGVGVGGASDGNYTAGAGCPTLDGLGAVGGGAHADGEHVIVSEMPGRTALLTGLVQAVLR
;
A
#
# COMPACT_ATOMS: atom_id res chain seq x y z
N MET A 1 4.38 6.53 25.47
CA MET A 1 4.60 6.02 24.09
C MET A 1 5.45 4.75 24.06
N LEU A 2 6.63 4.70 24.72
CA LEU A 2 7.48 3.51 24.62
C LEU A 2 6.83 2.25 25.22
N GLU A 3 6.22 2.34 26.36
CA GLU A 3 5.49 1.23 26.97
C GLU A 3 4.32 0.74 26.09
N ASP A 4 3.57 1.68 25.48
CA ASP A 4 2.49 1.33 24.55
C ASP A 4 3.06 0.66 23.28
N LEU A 5 4.23 1.12 22.79
CA LEU A 5 4.87 0.53 21.62
C LEU A 5 5.40 -0.88 21.90
N GLU A 6 6.06 -1.08 23.07
CA GLU A 6 6.50 -2.40 23.52
C GLU A 6 5.34 -3.39 23.63
N GLU A 7 4.20 -2.95 24.21
CA GLU A 7 2.99 -3.76 24.32
C GLU A 7 2.47 -4.19 22.95
N LEU A 8 2.39 -3.25 21.97
CA LEU A 8 1.94 -3.56 20.61
C LEU A 8 2.91 -4.47 19.87
N VAL A 9 4.21 -4.22 19.97
CA VAL A 9 5.24 -5.05 19.31
C VAL A 9 5.22 -6.45 19.92
N GLY A 10 5.04 -6.56 21.24
CA GLY A 10 4.92 -7.83 21.96
C GLY A 10 3.68 -8.66 21.57
N CYS A 11 2.70 -8.06 20.92
CA CYS A 11 1.55 -8.77 20.35
C CYS A 11 1.74 -8.98 18.86
N GLU A 12 2.18 -10.18 18.46
CA GLU A 12 2.35 -10.53 17.05
C GLU A 12 1.01 -10.52 16.30
N SER A 13 1.03 -10.00 15.06
CA SER A 13 -0.18 -9.72 14.28
C SER A 13 0.01 -10.03 12.79
N PHE A 14 0.45 -11.25 12.48
CA PHE A 14 0.62 -11.69 11.09
C PHE A 14 -0.70 -11.64 10.33
N SER A 15 -0.75 -10.95 9.19
CA SER A 15 -1.97 -10.70 8.41
C SER A 15 -2.72 -11.97 7.99
N ALA A 16 -2.01 -13.07 7.75
CA ALA A 16 -2.62 -14.35 7.38
C ALA A 16 -3.16 -15.16 8.59
N ASP A 17 -2.89 -14.72 9.83
CA ASP A 17 -3.41 -15.33 11.06
C ASP A 17 -4.50 -14.43 11.67
N HIS A 18 -5.76 -14.66 11.29
CA HIS A 18 -6.89 -13.85 11.74
C HIS A 18 -7.07 -13.85 13.26
N GLU A 19 -6.67 -14.93 13.95
CA GLU A 19 -6.73 -14.97 15.41
C GLU A 19 -5.66 -14.06 16.04
N ALA A 20 -4.46 -14.02 15.47
CA ALA A 20 -3.41 -13.10 15.90
C ALA A 20 -3.81 -11.65 15.62
N VAL A 21 -4.38 -11.37 14.45
CA VAL A 21 -4.95 -10.06 14.10
C VAL A 21 -6.04 -9.66 15.11
N ALA A 22 -6.94 -10.57 15.50
CA ALA A 22 -7.97 -10.28 16.51
C ALA A 22 -7.38 -9.99 17.90
N ARG A 23 -6.31 -10.72 18.31
CA ARG A 23 -5.59 -10.42 19.56
C ARG A 23 -4.93 -9.04 19.53
N SER A 24 -4.27 -8.69 18.43
CA SER A 24 -3.68 -7.36 18.22
C SER A 24 -4.73 -6.27 18.25
N ALA A 25 -5.88 -6.48 17.59
CA ALA A 25 -7.01 -5.55 17.65
C ALA A 25 -7.46 -5.27 19.10
N ALA A 26 -7.51 -6.30 19.96
CA ALA A 26 -7.86 -6.12 21.36
C ALA A 26 -6.85 -5.23 22.10
N VAL A 27 -5.54 -5.42 21.88
CA VAL A 27 -4.49 -4.57 22.47
C VAL A 27 -4.61 -3.14 21.97
N VAL A 28 -4.82 -2.92 20.67
CA VAL A 28 -5.04 -1.58 20.09
C VAL A 28 -6.28 -0.92 20.67
N ALA A 29 -7.38 -1.68 20.83
CA ALA A 29 -8.62 -1.18 21.43
C ALA A 29 -8.43 -0.75 22.90
N ASP A 30 -7.65 -1.51 23.66
CA ASP A 30 -7.32 -1.17 25.06
C ASP A 30 -6.42 0.05 25.15
N GLN A 31 -5.43 0.19 24.29
CA GLN A 31 -4.59 1.40 24.21
C GLN A 31 -5.42 2.63 23.82
N GLY A 32 -6.25 2.50 22.79
CA GLY A 32 -7.17 3.57 22.39
C GLY A 32 -8.08 3.98 23.54
N PHE A 33 -8.65 3.04 24.28
CA PHE A 33 -9.48 3.33 25.45
C PHE A 33 -8.70 4.07 26.56
N ARG A 34 -7.48 3.62 26.87
CA ARG A 34 -6.64 4.28 27.89
C ARG A 34 -6.30 5.73 27.53
N ARG A 35 -6.15 6.05 26.24
CA ARG A 35 -5.73 7.37 25.75
C ARG A 35 -6.90 8.30 25.41
N LEU A 36 -7.99 7.76 24.85
CA LEU A 36 -9.11 8.54 24.33
C LEU A 36 -10.37 8.47 25.20
N GLY A 37 -10.40 7.56 26.20
CA GLY A 37 -11.56 7.38 27.08
C GLY A 37 -12.77 6.72 26.40
N ALA A 38 -12.64 6.26 25.16
CA ALA A 38 -13.71 5.64 24.41
C ALA A 38 -13.27 4.30 23.80
N ARG A 39 -14.18 3.31 23.79
CA ARG A 39 -13.97 2.04 23.10
C ARG A 39 -14.27 2.20 21.61
N PRO A 40 -13.54 1.50 20.71
CA PRO A 40 -13.89 1.47 19.30
C PRO A 40 -15.11 0.59 19.04
N GLU A 41 -15.73 0.82 17.90
CA GLU A 41 -16.51 -0.19 17.23
C GLU A 41 -15.57 -1.27 16.70
N THR A 42 -15.87 -2.54 16.99
CA THR A 42 -15.15 -3.68 16.42
C THR A 42 -15.90 -4.19 15.20
N ILE A 43 -15.26 -4.15 14.05
CA ILE A 43 -15.84 -4.52 12.76
C ILE A 43 -15.10 -5.76 12.26
N VAL A 44 -15.84 -6.84 12.00
CA VAL A 44 -15.26 -8.09 11.47
C VAL A 44 -15.81 -8.33 10.07
N ILE A 45 -14.90 -8.37 9.09
CA ILE A 45 -15.23 -8.61 7.69
C ILE A 45 -14.35 -9.77 7.21
N ASP A 46 -14.94 -10.82 6.65
CA ASP A 46 -14.25 -12.02 6.17
C ASP A 46 -13.29 -12.65 7.19
N GLY A 47 -13.62 -12.53 8.48
CA GLY A 47 -12.83 -13.03 9.60
C GLY A 47 -11.71 -12.11 10.08
N VAL A 48 -11.47 -10.98 9.42
CA VAL A 48 -10.48 -9.97 9.79
C VAL A 48 -11.12 -8.91 10.69
N THR A 49 -10.42 -8.54 11.76
CA THR A 49 -10.89 -7.55 12.75
C THR A 49 -10.32 -6.17 12.45
N HIS A 50 -11.20 -5.19 12.30
CA HIS A 50 -10.91 -3.77 12.16
C HIS A 50 -11.50 -2.99 13.33
N LEU A 51 -10.97 -1.81 13.61
CA LEU A 51 -11.40 -0.96 14.73
C LEU A 51 -11.74 0.44 14.22
N ARG A 52 -12.88 0.99 14.69
CA ARG A 52 -13.28 2.36 14.34
C ARG A 52 -13.71 3.14 15.58
N TRP A 53 -13.07 4.30 15.80
CA TRP A 53 -13.54 5.33 16.74
C TRP A 53 -14.14 6.47 15.93
N THR A 54 -15.32 6.94 16.35
CA THR A 54 -15.98 8.08 15.72
C THR A 54 -16.36 9.09 16.80
N PHE A 55 -15.83 10.29 16.72
CA PHE A 55 -16.10 11.38 17.65
C PHE A 55 -16.90 12.49 16.92
N GLY A 56 -18.18 12.59 17.21
CA GLY A 56 -19.09 13.53 16.53
C GLY A 56 -19.27 13.21 15.04
N THR A 57 -19.41 14.25 14.22
CA THR A 57 -19.50 14.13 12.76
C THR A 57 -18.09 14.16 12.16
N PRO A 58 -17.63 13.09 11.51
CA PRO A 58 -16.27 13.02 10.98
C PRO A 58 -15.95 14.14 9.99
N ARG A 59 -14.78 14.74 10.17
CA ARG A 59 -14.15 15.70 9.25
C ARG A 59 -12.70 15.28 8.95
N VAL A 60 -12.09 14.56 9.87
CA VAL A 60 -10.71 14.07 9.77
C VAL A 60 -10.73 12.55 9.91
N LEU A 61 -10.13 11.85 8.97
CA LEU A 61 -9.82 10.43 9.07
C LEU A 61 -8.36 10.27 9.48
N ILE A 62 -8.12 9.55 10.58
CA ILE A 62 -6.82 8.99 10.94
C ILE A 62 -6.85 7.51 10.54
N LEU A 63 -5.97 7.11 9.64
CA LEU A 63 -5.96 5.77 9.05
C LEU A 63 -4.63 5.07 9.32
N GLY A 64 -4.71 3.85 9.83
CA GLY A 64 -3.56 2.98 10.02
C GLY A 64 -3.96 1.53 10.06
N HIS A 65 -2.98 0.64 10.17
CA HIS A 65 -3.19 -0.80 10.30
C HIS A 65 -2.44 -1.38 11.48
N HIS A 66 -2.90 -2.53 11.98
CA HIS A 66 -2.28 -3.23 13.11
C HIS A 66 -1.76 -4.63 12.76
N ASP A 67 -2.05 -5.11 11.57
CA ASP A 67 -1.45 -6.32 11.00
C ASP A 67 -0.01 -6.08 10.55
N THR A 68 0.74 -7.14 10.33
CA THR A 68 2.13 -7.08 9.87
C THR A 68 2.46 -8.24 8.94
N VAL A 69 3.51 -8.11 8.13
CA VAL A 69 4.05 -9.20 7.29
C VAL A 69 4.75 -10.29 8.10
N TRP A 70 5.01 -10.07 9.39
CA TRP A 70 5.85 -10.93 10.20
C TRP A 70 5.11 -12.18 10.68
N PRO A 71 5.58 -13.41 10.32
CA PRO A 71 4.99 -14.65 10.80
C PRO A 71 5.05 -14.77 12.32
N ILE A 72 4.08 -15.47 12.90
CA ILE A 72 4.04 -15.77 14.33
C ILE A 72 5.32 -16.51 14.75
N GLY A 73 5.88 -16.13 15.90
CA GLY A 73 7.17 -16.62 16.42
C GLY A 73 8.36 -15.75 16.00
N THR A 74 8.15 -14.69 15.21
CA THR A 74 9.24 -13.78 14.83
C THR A 74 9.86 -13.08 16.03
N LEU A 75 9.10 -12.79 17.09
CA LEU A 75 9.61 -12.22 18.34
C LEU A 75 10.67 -13.06 19.03
N GLU A 76 10.69 -14.38 18.84
CA GLU A 76 11.75 -15.24 19.38
C GLU A 76 13.10 -14.96 18.71
N ARG A 77 13.09 -14.56 17.45
CA ARG A 77 14.27 -14.27 16.62
C ARG A 77 14.63 -12.79 16.63
N ILE A 78 13.64 -11.92 16.60
CA ILE A 78 13.76 -10.45 16.60
C ILE A 78 12.98 -9.91 17.80
N PRO A 79 13.50 -10.04 19.03
CA PRO A 79 12.80 -9.56 20.23
C PRO A 79 12.72 -8.03 20.24
N TRP A 80 11.70 -7.51 20.93
CA TRP A 80 11.69 -6.10 21.29
C TRP A 80 13.00 -5.70 21.96
N SER A 81 13.56 -4.59 21.54
CA SER A 81 14.72 -4.00 22.18
C SER A 81 14.73 -2.48 22.05
N LEU A 82 15.26 -1.83 23.07
CA LEU A 82 15.52 -0.38 23.10
C LEU A 82 16.97 -0.15 23.48
N THR A 83 17.77 0.28 22.52
CA THR A 83 19.20 0.51 22.68
C THR A 83 19.60 1.77 21.96
N ASP A 84 20.32 2.68 22.64
CA ASP A 84 20.85 3.93 22.09
C ASP A 84 19.76 4.80 21.41
N GLY A 85 18.55 4.83 21.95
CA GLY A 85 17.45 5.61 21.41
C GLY A 85 16.80 4.98 20.14
N ILE A 86 17.13 3.74 19.84
CA ILE A 86 16.57 2.98 18.72
C ILE A 86 15.68 1.85 19.27
N ALA A 87 14.41 1.86 18.95
CA ALA A 87 13.48 0.76 19.24
C ALA A 87 13.43 -0.21 18.05
N ARG A 88 13.49 -1.53 18.32
CA ARG A 88 13.44 -2.60 17.31
C ARG A 88 12.40 -3.64 17.69
N GLY A 89 11.88 -4.32 16.69
CA GLY A 89 10.94 -5.43 16.80
C GLY A 89 10.03 -5.51 15.59
N PRO A 90 9.32 -6.63 15.38
CA PRO A 90 8.48 -6.84 14.21
C PRO A 90 7.29 -5.87 14.17
N GLY A 91 7.15 -5.14 13.06
CA GLY A 91 6.09 -4.14 12.87
C GLY A 91 6.27 -2.86 13.68
N VAL A 92 7.46 -2.65 14.29
CA VAL A 92 7.73 -1.45 15.10
C VAL A 92 7.64 -0.18 14.26
N PHE A 93 8.14 -0.23 13.02
CA PHE A 93 8.16 0.88 12.06
C PHE A 93 6.93 0.86 11.15
N ASP A 94 6.51 -0.31 10.71
CA ASP A 94 5.37 -0.56 9.82
C ASP A 94 4.31 -1.40 10.54
N MET A 95 3.21 -0.75 11.19
CA MET A 95 3.24 0.69 11.48
C MET A 95 2.83 0.96 12.93
N LYS A 96 3.19 0.02 13.87
CA LYS A 96 2.75 0.08 15.29
C LYS A 96 3.12 1.39 15.98
N ALA A 97 4.31 1.97 15.68
CA ALA A 97 4.70 3.27 16.24
C ALA A 97 3.80 4.41 15.73
N GLY A 98 3.32 4.35 14.49
CA GLY A 98 2.35 5.29 13.95
C GLY A 98 1.04 5.30 14.73
N LEU A 99 0.51 4.11 15.09
CA LEU A 99 -0.70 3.97 15.90
C LEU A 99 -0.53 4.59 17.29
N VAL A 100 0.60 4.27 17.96
CA VAL A 100 0.92 4.86 19.26
C VAL A 100 0.99 6.38 19.18
N GLN A 101 1.71 6.92 18.20
CA GLN A 101 1.79 8.37 17.96
C GLN A 101 0.40 8.99 17.78
N ALA A 102 -0.48 8.36 17.02
CA ALA A 102 -1.83 8.85 16.77
C ALA A 102 -2.68 8.92 18.04
N PHE A 103 -2.69 7.88 18.87
CA PHE A 103 -3.43 7.91 20.13
C PHE A 103 -2.92 9.01 21.07
N HIS A 104 -1.60 9.19 21.15
CA HIS A 104 -1.03 10.29 21.95
C HIS A 104 -1.32 11.67 21.35
N ALA A 105 -1.32 11.80 20.00
CA ALA A 105 -1.67 13.04 19.33
C ALA A 105 -3.13 13.46 19.59
N LEU A 106 -4.05 12.50 19.51
CA LEU A 106 -5.46 12.74 19.77
C LEU A 106 -5.76 13.03 21.26
N ALA A 107 -5.06 12.36 22.17
CA ALA A 107 -5.16 12.64 23.61
C ALA A 107 -4.66 14.04 23.99
N ALA A 108 -3.81 14.67 23.17
CA ALA A 108 -3.34 16.04 23.36
C ALA A 108 -4.30 17.10 22.81
N LEU A 109 -5.35 16.71 22.08
CA LEU A 109 -6.39 17.64 21.60
C LEU A 109 -7.29 18.11 22.74
N PRO A 110 -7.79 19.35 22.69
CA PRO A 110 -8.83 19.81 23.61
C PRO A 110 -10.11 18.96 23.53
N SER A 111 -10.45 18.50 22.32
CA SER A 111 -11.54 17.58 22.04
C SER A 111 -11.21 16.80 20.76
N PRO A 112 -11.50 15.50 20.68
CA PRO A 112 -11.40 14.73 19.46
C PRO A 112 -12.64 14.87 18.55
N ASP A 113 -13.61 15.73 18.88
CA ASP A 113 -14.84 15.92 18.08
C ASP A 113 -14.51 16.25 16.62
N GLY A 114 -15.15 15.57 15.68
CA GLY A 114 -14.85 15.66 14.27
C GLY A 114 -13.79 14.68 13.76
N VAL A 115 -13.24 13.80 14.62
CA VAL A 115 -12.24 12.80 14.22
C VAL A 115 -12.86 11.42 14.09
N CYS A 116 -12.52 10.71 13.01
CA CYS A 116 -12.66 9.27 12.88
C CYS A 116 -11.26 8.63 12.88
N VAL A 117 -11.06 7.60 13.68
CA VAL A 117 -9.86 6.75 13.63
C VAL A 117 -10.28 5.39 13.10
N LEU A 118 -9.70 4.97 12.01
CA LEU A 118 -9.88 3.65 11.41
C LEU A 118 -8.55 2.90 11.43
N VAL A 119 -8.56 1.73 12.08
CA VAL A 119 -7.38 0.85 12.15
C VAL A 119 -7.75 -0.49 11.54
N THR A 120 -7.13 -0.80 10.40
CA THR A 120 -7.39 -2.01 9.62
C THR A 120 -6.52 -3.18 10.06
N GLY A 121 -6.89 -4.39 9.69
CA GLY A 121 -6.19 -5.62 10.05
C GLY A 121 -5.72 -6.44 8.85
N ASP A 122 -5.70 -5.86 7.63
CA ASP A 122 -5.37 -6.56 6.39
C ASP A 122 -4.63 -5.69 5.35
N GLU A 123 -3.97 -4.62 5.79
CA GLU A 123 -3.25 -3.72 4.87
C GLU A 123 -2.16 -4.45 4.10
N GLU A 124 -1.38 -5.24 4.78
CA GLU A 124 -0.19 -5.95 4.28
C GLU A 124 -0.51 -7.03 3.22
N VAL A 125 -1.78 -7.42 3.13
CA VAL A 125 -2.29 -8.32 2.09
C VAL A 125 -3.15 -7.61 1.05
N GLY A 126 -3.19 -6.26 1.07
CA GLY A 126 -3.84 -5.42 0.07
C GLY A 126 -5.25 -4.98 0.41
N SER A 127 -5.65 -5.05 1.69
CA SER A 127 -6.92 -4.54 2.24
C SER A 127 -8.16 -5.17 1.60
N PRO A 128 -8.20 -6.49 1.36
CA PRO A 128 -9.33 -7.10 0.65
C PRO A 128 -10.65 -6.96 1.39
N SER A 129 -10.65 -6.98 2.73
CA SER A 129 -11.84 -6.84 3.54
C SER A 129 -12.11 -5.39 3.98
N SER A 130 -11.06 -4.57 4.17
CA SER A 130 -11.20 -3.19 4.66
C SER A 130 -11.38 -2.13 3.57
N ARG A 131 -11.10 -2.42 2.31
CA ARG A 131 -11.16 -1.43 1.21
C ARG A 131 -12.46 -0.63 1.18
N ALA A 132 -13.61 -1.30 1.18
CA ALA A 132 -14.90 -0.62 1.13
C ALA A 132 -15.12 0.29 2.34
N LEU A 133 -14.73 -0.19 3.52
CA LEU A 133 -14.81 0.56 4.78
C LEU A 133 -13.92 1.82 4.75
N ILE A 134 -12.70 1.72 4.21
CA ILE A 134 -11.78 2.85 4.04
C ILE A 134 -12.37 3.89 3.09
N GLU A 135 -12.81 3.45 1.90
CA GLU A 135 -13.37 4.33 0.88
C GLU A 135 -14.64 5.05 1.36
N GLU A 136 -15.55 4.33 2.04
CA GLU A 136 -16.78 4.90 2.60
C GLU A 136 -16.46 5.95 3.68
N THR A 137 -15.59 5.61 4.63
CA THR A 137 -15.19 6.52 5.70
C THR A 137 -14.48 7.77 5.15
N ALA A 138 -13.63 7.61 4.14
CA ALA A 138 -12.89 8.71 3.54
C ALA A 138 -13.81 9.72 2.83
N ARG A 139 -14.89 9.25 2.17
CA ARG A 139 -15.85 10.15 1.49
C ARG A 139 -16.58 11.11 2.44
N GLU A 140 -16.67 10.77 3.72
CA GLU A 140 -17.30 11.61 4.75
C GLU A 140 -16.35 12.64 5.33
N CYS A 141 -15.02 12.54 5.05
CA CYS A 141 -13.99 13.35 5.66
C CYS A 141 -13.42 14.43 4.72
N ALA A 142 -13.05 15.57 5.28
CA ALA A 142 -12.38 16.67 4.57
C ALA A 142 -10.88 16.42 4.39
N ALA A 143 -10.28 15.55 5.21
CA ALA A 143 -8.88 15.16 5.12
C ALA A 143 -8.65 13.77 5.71
N ALA A 144 -7.70 13.03 5.13
CA ALA A 144 -7.19 11.77 5.66
C ALA A 144 -5.69 11.89 5.99
N PHE A 145 -5.31 11.45 7.18
CA PHE A 145 -3.93 11.38 7.67
C PHE A 145 -3.56 9.92 7.87
N VAL A 146 -2.60 9.44 7.06
CA VAL A 146 -2.20 8.02 7.03
C VAL A 146 -0.93 7.84 7.85
N LEU A 147 -0.99 6.87 8.76
CA LEU A 147 0.03 6.65 9.80
C LEU A 147 1.17 5.74 9.34
N GLU A 148 1.27 5.49 8.04
CA GLU A 148 2.41 4.79 7.45
C GLU A 148 3.73 5.42 7.90
N ALA A 149 4.75 4.60 8.00
CA ALA A 149 6.10 5.06 8.29
C ALA A 149 6.55 6.18 7.34
N SER A 150 7.39 7.09 7.80
CA SER A 150 7.95 8.13 6.94
C SER A 150 8.88 7.50 5.88
N ALA A 151 9.17 8.25 4.83
CA ALA A 151 10.28 7.94 3.95
C ALA A 151 11.62 8.37 4.61
N ASP A 152 12.73 8.06 3.94
CA ASP A 152 14.08 8.35 4.43
C ASP A 152 14.20 9.79 4.96
N GLY A 153 14.86 9.93 6.11
CA GLY A 153 15.06 11.24 6.74
C GLY A 153 13.79 11.90 7.29
N GLY A 154 12.72 11.16 7.50
CA GLY A 154 11.47 11.69 8.03
C GLY A 154 10.57 12.37 6.99
N ALA A 155 10.87 12.23 5.69
CA ALA A 155 10.09 12.82 4.62
C ALA A 155 8.65 12.27 4.59
N LEU A 156 7.66 13.14 4.29
CA LEU A 156 6.27 12.72 4.10
C LEU A 156 6.06 12.12 2.72
N LYS A 157 5.17 11.16 2.62
CA LYS A 157 4.80 10.51 1.36
C LYS A 157 3.68 11.31 0.70
N THR A 158 4.04 12.22 -0.22
CA THR A 158 3.10 13.12 -0.90
C THR A 158 2.51 12.54 -2.17
N ALA A 159 3.04 11.42 -2.65
CA ALA A 159 2.49 10.69 -3.78
C ALA A 159 2.86 9.20 -3.69
N ARG A 160 1.95 8.33 -4.17
CA ARG A 160 2.17 6.88 -4.27
C ARG A 160 1.69 6.36 -5.62
N LYS A 161 2.41 5.41 -6.19
CA LYS A 161 1.92 4.75 -7.41
C LYS A 161 0.64 3.97 -7.13
N GLY A 162 -0.27 3.98 -8.09
CA GLY A 162 -1.40 3.06 -8.16
C GLY A 162 -0.93 1.67 -8.59
N ILE A 163 -1.73 0.67 -8.24
CA ILE A 163 -1.49 -0.74 -8.53
C ILE A 163 -2.61 -1.29 -9.40
N SER A 164 -2.25 -2.05 -10.43
CA SER A 164 -3.18 -2.97 -11.08
C SER A 164 -2.53 -4.34 -11.17
N ILE A 165 -3.35 -5.37 -11.03
CA ILE A 165 -2.90 -6.76 -11.08
C ILE A 165 -3.73 -7.47 -12.13
N TYR A 166 -3.08 -8.09 -13.09
CA TYR A 166 -3.74 -8.87 -14.13
C TYR A 166 -3.21 -10.30 -14.16
N GLU A 167 -4.05 -11.19 -14.61
CA GLU A 167 -3.68 -12.51 -15.10
C GLU A 167 -4.18 -12.64 -16.52
N LEU A 168 -3.27 -12.84 -17.47
CA LEU A 168 -3.62 -13.22 -18.83
C LEU A 168 -3.58 -14.74 -18.97
N VAL A 169 -4.72 -15.34 -19.27
CA VAL A 169 -4.87 -16.76 -19.56
C VAL A 169 -5.01 -16.96 -21.07
N VAL A 170 -4.20 -17.87 -21.60
CA VAL A 170 -4.22 -18.26 -23.00
C VAL A 170 -4.78 -19.68 -23.11
N HIS A 171 -5.88 -19.82 -23.81
CA HIS A 171 -6.48 -21.10 -24.15
C HIS A 171 -6.10 -21.48 -25.58
N GLY A 172 -5.54 -22.67 -25.74
CA GLY A 172 -5.20 -23.28 -27.00
C GLY A 172 -5.90 -24.63 -27.17
N ARG A 173 -5.24 -25.55 -27.87
CA ARG A 173 -5.72 -26.91 -28.09
C ARG A 173 -4.55 -27.88 -28.06
N ALA A 174 -4.67 -28.92 -27.23
CA ALA A 174 -3.66 -29.97 -27.14
C ALA A 174 -3.62 -30.85 -28.39
N SER A 175 -2.44 -31.33 -28.73
CA SER A 175 -2.19 -32.40 -29.70
C SER A 175 -0.85 -33.06 -29.41
N HIS A 176 -0.55 -34.18 -30.03
CA HIS A 176 0.77 -34.81 -29.90
C HIS A 176 1.81 -33.98 -30.67
N ALA A 177 2.82 -33.46 -29.98
CA ALA A 177 3.78 -32.50 -30.56
C ALA A 177 4.61 -33.06 -31.71
N GLY A 178 4.80 -34.40 -31.79
CA GLY A 178 5.57 -35.04 -32.85
C GLY A 178 4.76 -35.78 -33.90
N LEU A 179 3.47 -36.10 -33.65
CA LEU A 179 2.63 -36.87 -34.57
C LEU A 179 1.64 -35.97 -35.33
N GLU A 180 0.97 -35.04 -34.62
CA GLU A 180 -0.10 -34.23 -35.18
C GLU A 180 -0.05 -32.78 -34.68
N PRO A 181 1.11 -32.11 -34.72
CA PRO A 181 1.25 -30.74 -34.21
C PRO A 181 0.29 -29.74 -34.87
N GLU A 182 -0.10 -29.97 -36.11
CA GLU A 182 -1.03 -29.12 -36.88
C GLU A 182 -2.48 -29.17 -36.36
N LYS A 183 -2.84 -30.21 -35.60
CA LYS A 183 -4.13 -30.29 -34.93
C LYS A 183 -4.18 -29.48 -33.62
N GLY A 184 -3.03 -29.06 -33.10
CA GLY A 184 -2.89 -28.24 -31.93
C GLY A 184 -3.09 -26.76 -32.19
N ALA A 185 -3.24 -25.99 -31.09
CA ALA A 185 -3.08 -24.54 -31.04
C ALA A 185 -2.23 -24.23 -29.81
N ASN A 186 -0.99 -23.82 -30.01
CA ASN A 186 0.01 -23.76 -28.97
C ASN A 186 -0.17 -22.51 -28.07
N ALA A 187 -0.73 -22.71 -26.88
CA ALA A 187 -0.93 -21.66 -25.89
C ALA A 187 0.39 -21.02 -25.41
N GLY A 188 1.50 -21.77 -25.37
CA GLY A 188 2.80 -21.25 -24.94
C GLY A 188 3.40 -20.27 -25.95
N ILE A 189 3.27 -20.55 -27.28
CA ILE A 189 3.73 -19.62 -28.32
C ILE A 189 2.86 -18.37 -28.33
N GLU A 190 1.53 -18.52 -28.23
CA GLU A 190 0.64 -17.37 -28.09
C GLU A 190 1.00 -16.54 -26.86
N LEU A 191 1.25 -17.16 -25.71
CA LEU A 191 1.65 -16.46 -24.49
C LEU A 191 2.95 -15.65 -24.71
N ALA A 192 3.94 -16.21 -25.42
CA ALA A 192 5.18 -15.48 -25.75
C ALA A 192 4.91 -14.20 -26.55
N HIS A 193 4.00 -14.27 -27.55
CA HIS A 193 3.57 -13.08 -28.28
C HIS A 193 2.90 -12.06 -27.37
N GLN A 194 2.05 -12.50 -26.47
CA GLN A 194 1.34 -11.61 -25.56
C GLN A 194 2.26 -10.99 -24.51
N ILE A 195 3.25 -11.72 -23.98
CA ILE A 195 4.28 -11.17 -23.07
C ILE A 195 5.01 -10.00 -23.72
N LEU A 196 5.42 -10.13 -25.00
CA LEU A 196 6.07 -9.05 -25.74
C LEU A 196 5.12 -7.87 -25.96
N ALA A 197 3.84 -8.13 -26.22
CA ALA A 197 2.83 -7.08 -26.36
C ALA A 197 2.60 -6.33 -25.06
N ILE A 198 2.48 -7.05 -23.91
CA ILE A 198 2.33 -6.51 -22.55
C ILE A 198 3.56 -5.67 -22.18
N ASN A 199 4.77 -6.18 -22.42
CA ASN A 199 6.00 -5.44 -22.14
C ASN A 199 6.08 -4.09 -22.91
N GLY A 200 5.45 -4.00 -24.07
CA GLY A 200 5.33 -2.76 -24.86
C GLY A 200 4.31 -1.76 -24.31
N ILE A 201 3.43 -2.15 -23.38
CA ILE A 201 2.37 -1.26 -22.85
C ILE A 201 2.97 -0.09 -22.07
N ALA A 202 3.94 -0.35 -21.20
CA ALA A 202 4.60 0.70 -20.43
C ALA A 202 5.20 1.80 -21.34
N GLY A 203 5.84 1.43 -22.45
CA GLY A 203 6.35 2.39 -23.43
C GLY A 203 5.26 3.29 -24.00
N ARG A 204 4.12 2.70 -24.41
CA ARG A 204 2.98 3.45 -24.95
C ARG A 204 2.35 4.41 -23.95
N VAL A 205 2.22 3.99 -22.69
CA VAL A 205 1.67 4.82 -21.59
C VAL A 205 2.62 5.97 -21.25
N ASN A 206 3.93 5.73 -21.31
CA ASN A 206 4.96 6.72 -21.02
C ASN A 206 5.34 7.61 -22.24
N GLY A 207 4.58 7.53 -23.34
CA GLY A 207 4.81 8.35 -24.55
C GLY A 207 6.06 7.98 -25.36
N ARG A 208 6.59 6.74 -25.22
CA ARG A 208 7.73 6.25 -26.03
C ARG A 208 7.26 5.72 -27.39
N PRO A 209 8.05 5.87 -28.45
CA PRO A 209 7.71 5.30 -29.76
C PRO A 209 7.58 3.77 -29.70
N PRO A 210 6.72 3.16 -30.57
CA PRO A 210 6.64 1.72 -30.71
C PRO A 210 8.00 1.10 -31.07
N GLY A 211 8.32 -0.05 -30.45
CA GLY A 211 9.56 -0.80 -30.72
C GLY A 211 10.75 -0.46 -29.81
N VAL A 212 10.66 0.56 -28.97
CA VAL A 212 11.61 0.78 -27.87
C VAL A 212 11.14 -0.05 -26.69
N THR A 213 11.70 -1.26 -26.56
CA THR A 213 11.52 -2.07 -25.35
C THR A 213 12.09 -1.28 -24.19
N ALA A 214 11.32 -1.17 -23.07
CA ALA A 214 11.93 -0.81 -21.81
C ALA A 214 13.02 -1.88 -21.57
N ALA A 215 14.28 -1.51 -21.65
CA ALA A 215 15.30 -2.28 -20.98
C ALA A 215 14.78 -2.51 -19.55
N ALA A 216 15.09 -3.65 -18.94
CA ALA A 216 14.68 -4.00 -17.57
C ALA A 216 15.23 -2.94 -16.59
N ASP A 217 14.64 -1.76 -16.60
CA ASP A 217 14.99 -0.62 -15.78
C ASP A 217 14.20 -0.74 -14.47
N GLY A 218 14.63 -1.69 -13.62
CA GLY A 218 14.46 -1.55 -12.18
C GLY A 218 15.32 -0.40 -11.62
N ALA A 219 16.11 0.26 -12.48
CA ALA A 219 16.79 1.50 -12.17
C ALA A 219 15.85 2.68 -12.46
N ARG A 220 15.71 3.59 -11.51
CA ARG A 220 15.16 4.93 -11.73
C ARG A 220 15.67 5.43 -13.08
N ALA A 221 14.76 5.75 -14.01
CA ALA A 221 15.15 6.27 -15.31
C ALA A 221 16.15 7.43 -15.11
N ALA A 222 17.29 7.40 -15.78
CA ALA A 222 18.28 8.46 -15.67
C ALA A 222 17.63 9.80 -16.01
N GLY A 223 17.62 10.74 -15.04
CA GLY A 223 16.93 12.04 -15.15
C GLY A 223 15.59 12.15 -14.39
N THR A 224 15.14 11.09 -13.70
CA THR A 224 13.97 11.22 -12.80
C THR A 224 14.36 12.03 -11.56
N PRO A 225 13.72 13.18 -11.28
CA PRO A 225 14.05 13.99 -10.11
C PRO A 225 13.95 13.19 -8.82
N PRO A 226 14.83 13.43 -7.83
CA PRO A 226 14.65 12.86 -6.50
C PRO A 226 13.25 13.17 -5.97
N GLY A 227 12.55 12.15 -5.44
CA GLY A 227 11.21 12.31 -4.88
C GLY A 227 10.05 12.21 -5.87
N SER A 228 10.28 12.04 -7.18
CA SER A 228 9.20 11.81 -8.14
C SER A 228 8.86 10.31 -8.25
N LEU A 229 7.60 9.99 -8.63
CA LEU A 229 7.11 8.61 -8.80
C LEU A 229 7.78 7.84 -9.95
N GLY A 230 8.43 8.53 -10.89
CA GLY A 230 8.94 7.93 -12.12
C GLY A 230 7.82 7.40 -13.04
N PRO A 231 8.19 6.75 -14.17
CA PRO A 231 7.25 6.31 -15.19
C PRO A 231 6.38 5.12 -14.74
N ALA A 232 5.32 4.85 -15.49
CA ALA A 232 4.53 3.64 -15.36
C ALA A 232 5.39 2.39 -15.67
N THR A 233 5.17 1.32 -14.91
CA THR A 233 5.75 0.00 -15.16
C THR A 233 4.65 -1.02 -15.41
N VAL A 234 4.87 -1.95 -16.34
CA VAL A 234 3.98 -3.07 -16.65
C VAL A 234 4.87 -4.29 -16.79
N THR A 235 4.87 -5.14 -15.79
CA THR A 235 5.86 -6.21 -15.66
C THR A 235 5.18 -7.58 -15.66
N PRO A 236 5.34 -8.40 -16.71
CA PRO A 236 5.02 -9.82 -16.63
C PRO A 236 5.88 -10.50 -15.56
N THR A 237 5.25 -11.25 -14.63
CA THR A 237 5.93 -11.82 -13.46
C THR A 237 5.88 -13.36 -13.45
N ALA A 238 4.84 -13.98 -12.90
CA ALA A 238 4.75 -15.44 -12.82
C ALA A 238 4.23 -16.03 -14.15
N LEU A 239 4.92 -17.07 -14.64
CA LEU A 239 4.69 -17.69 -15.94
C LEU A 239 4.45 -19.18 -15.74
N PHE A 240 3.37 -19.70 -16.36
CA PHE A 240 3.05 -21.13 -16.34
C PHE A 240 2.55 -21.57 -17.73
N GLY A 241 2.86 -22.81 -18.13
CA GLY A 241 2.33 -23.37 -19.37
C GLY A 241 2.81 -24.76 -19.67
N GLY A 242 1.92 -25.55 -20.29
CA GLY A 242 2.19 -26.94 -20.66
C GLY A 242 2.09 -27.93 -19.51
N THR A 243 2.09 -29.22 -19.86
CA THR A 243 1.98 -30.33 -18.90
C THR A 243 3.07 -31.38 -19.11
N THR A 244 3.39 -31.72 -20.37
CA THR A 244 4.39 -32.72 -20.75
C THR A 244 5.20 -32.28 -21.95
N VAL A 245 6.39 -32.87 -22.13
CA VAL A 245 7.35 -32.46 -23.19
C VAL A 245 6.90 -32.79 -24.60
N ASN A 246 5.96 -33.72 -24.77
CA ASN A 246 5.47 -34.20 -26.06
C ASN A 246 4.03 -33.78 -26.40
N THR A 247 3.48 -32.84 -25.66
CA THR A 247 2.12 -32.32 -25.88
C THR A 247 2.17 -30.82 -26.20
N VAL A 248 1.49 -30.40 -27.28
CA VAL A 248 1.25 -28.99 -27.57
C VAL A 248 0.43 -28.39 -26.41
N PRO A 249 0.91 -27.32 -25.75
CA PRO A 249 0.20 -26.72 -24.60
C PRO A 249 -1.20 -26.22 -24.97
N ALA A 250 -2.23 -26.67 -24.23
CA ALA A 250 -3.60 -26.18 -24.37
C ALA A 250 -3.90 -25.00 -23.42
N LEU A 251 -3.04 -24.78 -22.41
CA LEU A 251 -3.20 -23.72 -21.44
C LEU A 251 -1.84 -23.11 -21.08
N ALA A 252 -1.80 -21.80 -20.99
CA ALA A 252 -0.68 -21.05 -20.45
C ALA A 252 -1.19 -19.74 -19.84
N HIS A 253 -0.50 -19.21 -18.83
CA HIS A 253 -0.88 -17.94 -18.20
C HIS A 253 0.32 -17.16 -17.70
N VAL A 254 0.12 -15.85 -17.54
CA VAL A 254 1.09 -14.91 -16.97
C VAL A 254 0.40 -13.94 -16.04
N SER A 255 0.99 -13.74 -14.86
CA SER A 255 0.62 -12.64 -13.96
C SER A 255 1.36 -11.36 -14.37
N VAL A 256 0.71 -10.20 -14.20
CA VAL A 256 1.28 -8.90 -14.57
C VAL A 256 1.10 -7.92 -13.41
N ASP A 257 2.21 -7.41 -12.86
CA ASP A 257 2.25 -6.29 -11.92
C ASP A 257 2.33 -4.97 -12.67
N VAL A 258 1.46 -4.03 -12.30
CA VAL A 258 1.39 -2.70 -12.89
C VAL A 258 1.53 -1.64 -11.80
N ARG A 259 2.44 -0.69 -12.01
CA ARG A 259 2.61 0.47 -11.13
C ARG A 259 2.54 1.75 -11.96
N VAL A 260 1.63 2.66 -11.59
CA VAL A 260 1.33 3.87 -12.38
C VAL A 260 1.32 5.13 -11.53
N PRO A 261 1.84 6.28 -12.05
CA PRO A 261 1.89 7.52 -11.29
C PRO A 261 0.56 8.29 -11.28
N THR A 262 -0.35 8.04 -12.23
CA THR A 262 -1.61 8.79 -12.37
C THR A 262 -2.79 7.88 -12.70
N LEU A 263 -4.00 8.32 -12.36
CA LEU A 263 -5.24 7.60 -12.69
C LEU A 263 -5.40 7.45 -14.22
N ALA A 264 -5.11 8.49 -15.00
CA ALA A 264 -5.15 8.43 -16.45
C ALA A 264 -4.19 7.35 -17.02
N ALA A 265 -3.01 7.19 -16.42
CA ALA A 265 -2.08 6.12 -16.78
C ALA A 265 -2.64 4.74 -16.41
N GLN A 266 -3.34 4.61 -15.28
CA GLN A 266 -3.98 3.36 -14.85
C GLN A 266 -5.10 2.94 -15.80
N GLU A 267 -5.98 3.86 -16.15
CA GLU A 267 -7.06 3.66 -17.12
C GLU A 267 -6.49 3.27 -18.50
N ARG A 268 -5.43 3.96 -18.93
CA ARG A 268 -4.79 3.66 -20.20
C ARG A 268 -4.15 2.28 -20.24
N VAL A 269 -3.55 1.81 -19.14
CA VAL A 269 -3.05 0.44 -19.04
C VAL A 269 -4.21 -0.55 -19.14
N ASP A 270 -5.31 -0.33 -18.41
CA ASP A 270 -6.47 -1.24 -18.43
C ASP A 270 -7.06 -1.37 -19.85
N GLU A 271 -7.25 -0.26 -20.54
CA GLU A 271 -7.68 -0.25 -21.95
C GLU A 271 -6.75 -1.11 -22.83
N LEU A 272 -5.44 -0.94 -22.68
CA LEU A 272 -4.46 -1.64 -23.50
C LEU A 272 -4.36 -3.13 -23.14
N MET A 273 -4.53 -3.51 -21.89
CA MET A 273 -4.59 -4.91 -21.46
C MET A 273 -5.84 -5.59 -22.03
N ARG A 274 -7.00 -4.95 -21.95
CA ARG A 274 -8.24 -5.51 -22.48
C ARG A 274 -8.33 -5.50 -24.01
N ALA A 275 -7.53 -4.69 -24.68
CA ALA A 275 -7.44 -4.66 -26.14
C ALA A 275 -6.50 -5.74 -26.71
N LEU A 276 -5.86 -6.56 -25.86
CA LEU A 276 -5.04 -7.70 -26.34
C LEU A 276 -5.91 -8.67 -27.13
N SER A 277 -5.36 -9.16 -28.23
CA SER A 277 -6.04 -10.09 -29.13
C SER A 277 -5.13 -11.24 -29.55
N PRO A 278 -5.67 -12.45 -29.81
CA PRO A 278 -4.88 -13.60 -30.22
C PRO A 278 -4.14 -13.31 -31.53
N ARG A 279 -2.92 -13.81 -31.65
CA ARG A 279 -2.10 -13.80 -32.85
C ARG A 279 -2.09 -15.14 -33.57
N LEU A 280 -2.24 -16.24 -32.83
CA LEU A 280 -2.31 -17.57 -33.37
C LEU A 280 -3.75 -18.01 -33.59
N ALA A 281 -4.04 -18.56 -34.77
CA ALA A 281 -5.36 -19.14 -35.04
C ALA A 281 -5.66 -20.31 -34.06
N GLY A 282 -6.89 -20.36 -33.58
CA GLY A 282 -7.34 -21.39 -32.67
C GLY A 282 -6.99 -21.16 -31.20
N THR A 283 -6.38 -20.03 -30.85
CA THR A 283 -6.19 -19.59 -29.46
C THR A 283 -7.24 -18.56 -29.04
N ARG A 284 -7.48 -18.44 -27.74
CA ARG A 284 -8.37 -17.45 -27.09
C ARG A 284 -7.65 -16.85 -25.89
N LEU A 285 -7.82 -15.58 -25.67
CA LEU A 285 -7.31 -14.87 -24.51
C LEU A 285 -8.41 -14.59 -23.50
N GLU A 286 -8.04 -14.60 -22.24
CA GLU A 286 -8.88 -14.18 -21.12
C GLU A 286 -8.03 -13.29 -20.22
N VAL A 287 -8.47 -12.04 -19.99
CA VAL A 287 -7.77 -11.07 -19.17
C VAL A 287 -8.57 -10.91 -17.86
N ASN A 288 -8.04 -11.46 -16.80
CA ASN A 288 -8.58 -11.37 -15.46
C ASN A 288 -7.91 -10.25 -14.66
N GLY A 289 -8.54 -9.79 -13.57
CA GLY A 289 -8.04 -8.70 -12.75
C GLY A 289 -8.30 -7.32 -13.35
N GLY A 290 -7.46 -6.34 -12.97
CA GLY A 290 -7.65 -4.95 -13.35
C GLY A 290 -7.03 -3.96 -12.36
N PRO A 291 -7.45 -2.68 -12.39
CA PRO A 291 -7.12 -1.68 -11.38
C PRO A 291 -7.48 -2.15 -9.97
N ASN A 292 -6.51 -2.08 -9.06
CA ASN A 292 -6.68 -2.47 -7.66
C ASN A 292 -6.67 -1.25 -6.74
N ARG A 293 -5.49 -0.61 -6.56
CA ARG A 293 -5.35 0.63 -5.79
C ARG A 293 -5.15 1.81 -6.76
N PRO A 294 -5.97 2.86 -6.73
CA PRO A 294 -5.72 4.07 -7.51
C PRO A 294 -4.42 4.73 -7.06
N PRO A 295 -3.75 5.58 -7.84
CA PRO A 295 -2.61 6.34 -7.37
C PRO A 295 -3.04 7.41 -6.35
N LEU A 296 -2.18 7.66 -5.34
CA LEU A 296 -2.22 8.89 -4.57
C LEU A 296 -1.40 9.92 -5.35
N GLU A 297 -2.07 10.80 -6.06
CA GLU A 297 -1.42 11.84 -6.84
C GLU A 297 -1.02 13.03 -5.96
N GLU A 298 0.07 13.71 -6.30
CA GLU A 298 0.59 14.85 -5.54
C GLU A 298 -0.47 15.93 -5.28
N ALA A 299 -1.39 16.12 -6.22
CA ALA A 299 -2.49 17.07 -6.08
C ALA A 299 -3.39 16.79 -4.86
N SER A 300 -3.56 15.52 -4.50
CA SER A 300 -4.38 15.10 -3.34
C SER A 300 -3.74 15.46 -1.99
N SER A 301 -2.42 15.62 -1.94
CA SER A 301 -1.67 15.88 -0.71
C SER A 301 -1.17 17.32 -0.59
N ALA A 302 -1.04 18.06 -1.70
CA ALA A 302 -0.32 19.34 -1.77
C ALA A 302 -0.79 20.37 -0.73
N ALA A 303 -2.09 20.54 -0.56
CA ALA A 303 -2.65 21.51 0.40
C ALA A 303 -2.33 21.11 1.85
N LEU A 304 -2.50 19.82 2.18
CA LEU A 304 -2.20 19.30 3.53
C LEU A 304 -0.70 19.32 3.82
N PHE A 305 0.13 19.05 2.82
CA PHE A 305 1.59 19.11 2.96
C PHE A 305 2.06 20.57 3.24
N ALA A 306 1.49 21.57 2.56
CA ALA A 306 1.78 22.97 2.85
C ALA A 306 1.36 23.37 4.29
N VAL A 307 0.26 22.81 4.79
CA VAL A 307 -0.15 22.98 6.20
C VAL A 307 0.87 22.33 7.14
N ALA A 308 1.30 21.08 6.82
CA ALA A 308 2.29 20.36 7.61
C ALA A 308 3.62 21.14 7.72
N GLN A 309 4.11 21.72 6.62
CA GLN A 309 5.34 22.52 6.62
C GLN A 309 5.25 23.74 7.54
N ARG A 310 4.11 24.45 7.55
CA ARG A 310 3.90 25.59 8.46
C ARG A 310 3.90 25.14 9.91
N ILE A 311 3.15 24.06 10.22
CA ILE A 311 3.08 23.53 11.59
C ILE A 311 4.46 23.07 12.06
N ALA A 312 5.23 22.39 11.21
CA ALA A 312 6.59 21.97 11.55
C ALA A 312 7.50 23.17 11.87
N ALA A 313 7.40 24.25 11.10
CA ALA A 313 8.14 25.47 11.37
C ALA A 313 7.71 26.13 12.71
N ASP A 314 6.42 26.21 12.98
CA ASP A 314 5.87 26.74 14.23
C ASP A 314 6.30 25.92 15.46
N LEU A 315 6.47 24.60 15.30
CA LEU A 315 6.96 23.68 16.32
C LEU A 315 8.49 23.65 16.45
N GLY A 316 9.23 24.35 15.59
CA GLY A 316 10.69 24.33 15.55
C GLY A 316 11.28 22.99 15.09
N LEU A 317 10.51 22.20 14.35
CA LEU A 317 10.97 20.94 13.76
C LEU A 317 11.84 21.21 12.53
N ALA A 318 12.63 20.21 12.12
CA ALA A 318 13.37 20.29 10.86
C ALA A 318 12.40 20.52 9.67
N PRO A 319 12.85 21.21 8.61
CA PRO A 319 12.02 21.42 7.42
C PRO A 319 11.52 20.11 6.81
N LEU A 320 10.22 19.99 6.64
CA LEU A 320 9.62 18.79 6.06
C LEU A 320 9.85 18.73 4.56
N THR A 321 10.24 17.56 4.08
CA THR A 321 10.33 17.22 2.66
C THR A 321 9.19 16.29 2.27
N GLY A 322 8.74 16.39 1.01
CA GLY A 322 7.75 15.48 0.43
C GLY A 322 8.40 14.63 -0.66
N VAL A 323 7.99 13.36 -0.72
CA VAL A 323 8.50 12.41 -1.73
C VAL A 323 7.39 11.56 -2.31
N GLY A 324 7.52 11.21 -3.59
CA GLY A 324 6.73 10.17 -4.22
C GLY A 324 7.39 8.80 -4.05
N VAL A 325 6.62 7.78 -3.68
CA VAL A 325 7.10 6.40 -3.47
C VAL A 325 6.39 5.40 -4.39
N GLY A 326 7.10 4.33 -4.75
CA GLY A 326 6.57 3.28 -5.66
C GLY A 326 5.61 2.30 -4.99
N GLY A 327 5.68 2.15 -3.66
CA GLY A 327 4.76 1.32 -2.88
C GLY A 327 3.44 2.01 -2.64
N ALA A 328 2.33 1.26 -2.68
CA ALA A 328 1.01 1.74 -2.30
C ALA A 328 0.74 1.51 -0.82
N SER A 329 -0.30 2.15 -0.29
CA SER A 329 -0.87 1.96 1.04
C SER A 329 -2.38 2.15 1.00
N ASP A 330 -3.04 2.06 2.14
CA ASP A 330 -4.46 2.40 2.28
C ASP A 330 -4.74 3.87 1.97
N GLY A 331 -3.74 4.76 2.04
CA GLY A 331 -3.82 6.14 1.57
C GLY A 331 -4.14 6.29 0.08
N ASN A 332 -3.88 5.27 -0.72
CA ASN A 332 -4.30 5.22 -2.11
C ASN A 332 -5.83 5.14 -2.24
N TYR A 333 -6.49 4.40 -1.37
CA TYR A 333 -7.96 4.29 -1.37
C TYR A 333 -8.63 5.58 -0.91
N THR A 334 -8.09 6.24 0.13
CA THR A 334 -8.63 7.53 0.59
C THR A 334 -8.52 8.61 -0.49
N ALA A 335 -7.36 8.72 -1.14
CA ALA A 335 -7.16 9.64 -2.26
C ALA A 335 -8.05 9.29 -3.46
N GLY A 336 -8.18 8.00 -3.79
CA GLY A 336 -9.07 7.50 -4.85
C GLY A 336 -10.54 7.75 -4.59
N ALA A 337 -10.96 7.82 -3.32
CA ALA A 337 -12.30 8.20 -2.90
C ALA A 337 -12.55 9.72 -2.98
N GLY A 338 -11.52 10.51 -3.35
CA GLY A 338 -11.60 11.97 -3.48
C GLY A 338 -11.29 12.74 -2.19
N CYS A 339 -10.86 12.07 -1.13
CA CYS A 339 -10.46 12.71 0.12
C CYS A 339 -9.01 13.24 0.02
N PRO A 340 -8.75 14.53 0.29
CA PRO A 340 -7.39 15.03 0.43
C PRO A 340 -6.62 14.19 1.43
N THR A 341 -5.46 13.66 1.04
CA THR A 341 -4.73 12.64 1.81
C THR A 341 -3.27 13.02 1.98
N LEU A 342 -2.76 12.96 3.19
CA LEU A 342 -1.33 13.08 3.50
C LEU A 342 -0.85 11.81 4.19
N ASP A 343 0.20 11.22 3.65
CA ASP A 343 0.72 9.93 4.09
C ASP A 343 2.16 10.03 4.61
N GLY A 344 2.64 8.95 5.26
CA GLY A 344 3.95 8.92 5.89
C GLY A 344 4.02 9.69 7.20
N LEU A 345 2.90 9.86 7.92
CA LEU A 345 2.81 10.60 9.18
C LEU A 345 3.24 9.79 10.40
N GLY A 346 3.50 8.51 10.26
CA GLY A 346 4.00 7.64 11.32
C GLY A 346 5.45 7.88 11.70
N ALA A 347 6.12 6.85 12.17
CA ALA A 347 7.45 6.94 12.74
C ALA A 347 8.54 7.28 11.74
N VAL A 348 9.65 7.82 12.25
CA VAL A 348 10.93 7.94 11.56
C VAL A 348 11.81 6.76 11.95
N GLY A 349 12.39 6.09 10.98
CA GLY A 349 13.17 4.87 11.19
C GLY A 349 13.53 4.24 9.86
N GLY A 350 13.47 2.92 9.79
CA GLY A 350 13.78 2.20 8.56
C GLY A 350 13.63 0.69 8.71
N GLY A 351 13.87 -0.01 7.59
CA GLY A 351 13.91 -1.47 7.56
C GLY A 351 12.53 -2.13 7.57
N ALA A 352 11.46 -1.47 7.11
CA ALA A 352 10.18 -2.14 6.90
C ALA A 352 10.36 -3.48 6.18
N HIS A 353 9.70 -4.53 6.68
CA HIS A 353 9.77 -5.91 6.16
C HIS A 353 11.18 -6.56 6.19
N ALA A 354 12.13 -5.99 6.93
CA ALA A 354 13.47 -6.53 7.05
C ALA A 354 13.90 -6.70 8.52
N ASP A 355 14.79 -7.63 8.80
CA ASP A 355 15.26 -7.96 10.17
C ASP A 355 15.86 -6.76 10.92
N GLY A 356 16.24 -5.70 10.22
CA GLY A 356 16.73 -4.44 10.78
C GLY A 356 15.66 -3.38 11.05
N GLU A 357 14.38 -3.76 11.07
CA GLU A 357 13.27 -2.85 11.31
C GLU A 357 13.43 -2.09 12.62
N HIS A 358 13.32 -0.76 12.56
CA HIS A 358 13.59 0.09 13.72
C HIS A 358 12.92 1.46 13.64
N VAL A 359 12.77 2.08 14.82
CA VAL A 359 12.27 3.45 15.01
C VAL A 359 13.27 4.28 15.79
N ILE A 360 13.46 5.53 15.36
CA ILE A 360 14.24 6.55 16.07
C ILE A 360 13.34 7.20 17.11
N VAL A 361 13.53 6.86 18.37
CA VAL A 361 12.64 7.24 19.48
C VAL A 361 12.57 8.75 19.68
N SER A 362 13.69 9.46 19.49
CA SER A 362 13.75 10.92 19.64
C SER A 362 12.85 11.68 18.65
N GLU A 363 12.48 11.07 17.53
CA GLU A 363 11.61 11.67 16.52
C GLU A 363 10.11 11.54 16.86
N MET A 364 9.73 10.55 17.67
CA MET A 364 8.32 10.26 17.97
C MET A 364 7.55 11.46 18.56
N PRO A 365 8.09 12.25 19.53
CA PRO A 365 7.38 13.40 20.08
C PRO A 365 7.10 14.48 19.01
N GLY A 366 8.08 14.77 18.15
CA GLY A 366 7.91 15.75 17.06
C GLY A 366 6.84 15.33 16.06
N ARG A 367 6.83 14.04 15.68
CA ARG A 367 5.81 13.46 14.78
C ARG A 367 4.42 13.50 15.40
N THR A 368 4.32 13.18 16.70
CA THR A 368 3.07 13.26 17.46
C THR A 368 2.52 14.70 17.49
N ALA A 369 3.38 15.68 17.79
CA ALA A 369 2.99 17.10 17.80
C ALA A 369 2.57 17.61 16.41
N LEU A 370 3.27 17.18 15.36
CA LEU A 370 2.91 17.49 13.97
C LEU A 370 1.49 16.99 13.64
N LEU A 371 1.19 15.72 13.97
CA LEU A 371 -0.13 15.12 13.73
C LEU A 371 -1.22 15.85 14.53
N THR A 372 -0.96 16.20 15.80
CA THR A 372 -1.88 16.99 16.62
C THR A 372 -2.21 18.33 15.94
N GLY A 373 -1.19 19.05 15.45
CA GLY A 373 -1.35 20.33 14.77
C GLY A 373 -2.14 20.19 13.45
N LEU A 374 -1.89 19.13 12.67
CA LEU A 374 -2.61 18.84 11.43
C LEU A 374 -4.10 18.60 11.68
N VAL A 375 -4.44 17.75 12.66
CA VAL A 375 -5.83 17.49 13.04
C VAL A 375 -6.51 18.79 13.47
N GLN A 376 -5.89 19.60 14.34
CA GLN A 376 -6.43 20.89 14.77
C GLN A 376 -6.64 21.86 13.61
N ALA A 377 -5.75 21.87 12.61
CA ALA A 377 -5.87 22.77 11.46
C ALA A 377 -7.07 22.45 10.58
N VAL A 378 -7.46 21.17 10.46
CA VAL A 378 -8.63 20.76 9.67
C VAL A 378 -9.94 20.91 10.48
N LEU A 379 -9.89 20.76 11.79
CA LEU A 379 -11.09 20.89 12.66
C LEU A 379 -11.54 22.34 12.87
N ARG A 380 -10.65 23.30 12.70
CA ARG A 380 -10.99 24.74 12.71
C ARG A 380 -11.77 25.12 11.47
#